data_a74a3493d0cff9b2023d25b875e42991
#
_entry.id   a74a3493d0cff9b2023d25b875e42991
#
_cell.length_a   1.000
_cell.length_b   1.000
_cell.length_c   1.000
_cell.angle_alpha   90.00
_cell.angle_beta   90.00
_cell.angle_gamma   90.00
#
_symmetry.space_group_name_H-M   'P 1'
#
loop_
_entity.id
_entity.type
_entity.pdbx_description
1 polymer ?
#
loop_
_entity_poly.entity_id
_entity_poly.type
_entity_poly.pdbx_seq_one_letter_code
_entity_poly.pdbx_strand_id
1 'polypeptide(L)'
;GKGGNGSVSFRREPYVPQGGPDGGNGGKGGSVILQADENLRTLMDFRYKRKYEAEPGEDGRGKQQYGKDGEDLIIKVPVGTVVKDVKSGAIMADLKENGQSCIAAKGGRGGKGNVFFKNSVRQAPNFAESGGFAVERVVELELKLIADVGLVGYPNVGKSTLLSVSTSAHPKIANYHFTTITPNLGVVQMYDSSFVMADIPGLIEGASEGQGLGLDFLKHIERTRVLIHI
;
A
#
# COMPACT_ATOMS: atom_id res chain seq x y z
N GLY A 1 11.91 -8.17 1.28
CA GLY A 1 12.88 -9.27 1.35
C GLY A 1 14.29 -8.77 1.69
N LYS A 2 15.05 -9.59 2.37
CA LYS A 2 16.47 -9.35 2.65
C LYS A 2 17.27 -9.45 1.34
N GLY A 3 18.36 -8.68 1.19
CA GLY A 3 19.30 -8.86 0.08
C GLY A 3 20.14 -10.12 0.24
N GLY A 4 20.51 -10.75 -0.87
CA GLY A 4 21.44 -11.89 -0.91
C GLY A 4 22.86 -11.48 -0.55
N ASN A 5 23.63 -12.38 -0.01
CA ASN A 5 25.02 -12.12 0.37
C ASN A 5 25.93 -12.16 -0.87
N GLY A 6 27.00 -11.36 -0.85
CA GLY A 6 28.09 -11.51 -1.80
C GLY A 6 28.89 -12.78 -1.53
N SER A 7 29.48 -13.34 -2.57
CA SER A 7 30.27 -14.57 -2.49
C SER A 7 31.76 -14.29 -2.33
N VAL A 8 32.45 -15.13 -1.55
CA VAL A 8 33.91 -15.22 -1.53
C VAL A 8 34.27 -16.47 -2.29
N SER A 9 34.85 -16.33 -3.47
CA SER A 9 35.30 -17.43 -4.31
C SER A 9 36.54 -17.01 -5.08
N PHE A 10 37.32 -18.04 -5.44
CA PHE A 10 38.56 -17.88 -6.22
C PHE A 10 38.55 -18.86 -7.39
N ARG A 11 38.93 -18.36 -8.54
CA ARG A 11 39.05 -19.17 -9.75
C ARG A 11 40.06 -20.28 -9.55
N ARG A 12 39.69 -21.51 -9.84
CA ARG A 12 40.57 -22.69 -9.82
C ARG A 12 40.41 -23.43 -11.15
N GLU A 13 41.50 -23.52 -11.88
CA GLU A 13 41.56 -24.26 -13.14
C GLU A 13 42.77 -25.18 -13.14
N PRO A 14 42.77 -26.26 -13.98
CA PRO A 14 43.94 -27.02 -14.24
C PRO A 14 45.08 -26.09 -14.66
N TYR A 15 46.24 -26.21 -14.04
CA TYR A 15 47.42 -25.37 -14.27
C TYR A 15 47.36 -23.92 -13.77
N VAL A 16 46.25 -23.49 -13.11
CA VAL A 16 46.13 -22.17 -12.45
C VAL A 16 45.68 -22.37 -10.99
N PRO A 17 46.57 -22.84 -10.11
CA PRO A 17 46.19 -23.17 -8.72
C PRO A 17 45.83 -21.96 -7.88
N GLN A 18 46.33 -20.76 -8.22
CA GLN A 18 46.05 -19.52 -7.56
C GLN A 18 45.39 -18.53 -8.49
N GLY A 19 44.12 -18.80 -8.85
CA GLY A 19 43.33 -17.86 -9.63
C GLY A 19 42.88 -16.66 -8.80
N GLY A 20 42.56 -15.57 -9.49
CA GLY A 20 42.03 -14.35 -8.85
C GLY A 20 40.63 -14.53 -8.22
N PRO A 21 40.15 -13.55 -7.48
CA PRO A 21 38.80 -13.57 -6.93
C PRO A 21 37.75 -13.66 -8.04
N ASP A 22 36.75 -14.48 -7.84
CA ASP A 22 35.66 -14.71 -8.80
C ASP A 22 34.25 -14.77 -8.15
N GLY A 23 34.11 -14.35 -6.90
CA GLY A 23 32.84 -14.31 -6.21
C GLY A 23 31.90 -13.23 -6.75
N GLY A 24 30.68 -13.63 -7.11
CA GLY A 24 29.62 -12.74 -7.59
C GLY A 24 28.89 -11.98 -6.48
N ASN A 25 28.16 -10.96 -6.86
CA ASN A 25 27.31 -10.18 -5.94
C ASN A 25 26.02 -10.93 -5.63
N GLY A 26 25.44 -10.73 -4.45
CA GLY A 26 24.07 -11.13 -4.13
C GLY A 26 23.03 -10.25 -4.84
N GLY A 27 21.85 -10.79 -5.04
CA GLY A 27 20.69 -10.11 -5.59
C GLY A 27 20.05 -9.16 -4.56
N LYS A 28 19.30 -8.19 -5.03
CA LYS A 28 18.47 -7.32 -4.17
C LYS A 28 17.28 -8.12 -3.63
N GLY A 29 16.82 -7.81 -2.43
CA GLY A 29 15.53 -8.29 -1.95
C GLY A 29 14.37 -7.50 -2.57
N GLY A 30 13.23 -8.17 -2.78
CA GLY A 30 12.01 -7.53 -3.24
C GLY A 30 11.44 -6.56 -2.22
N SER A 31 10.74 -5.55 -2.70
CA SER A 31 10.04 -4.55 -1.91
C SER A 31 8.56 -4.93 -1.75
N VAL A 32 7.89 -4.39 -0.72
CA VAL A 32 6.43 -4.49 -0.57
C VAL A 32 5.82 -3.19 -1.08
N ILE A 33 4.93 -3.33 -2.07
CA ILE A 33 4.30 -2.23 -2.78
C ILE A 33 2.79 -2.33 -2.58
N LEU A 34 2.17 -1.25 -2.13
CA LEU A 34 0.71 -1.09 -2.11
C LEU A 34 0.27 -0.44 -3.41
N GLN A 35 -0.73 -1.00 -4.07
CA GLN A 35 -1.25 -0.48 -5.33
C GLN A 35 -2.77 -0.38 -5.27
N ALA A 36 -3.31 0.78 -5.66
CA ALA A 36 -4.74 1.01 -5.73
C ALA A 36 -5.36 0.21 -6.89
N ASP A 37 -6.48 -0.45 -6.60
CA ASP A 37 -7.28 -1.22 -7.57
C ASP A 37 -8.76 -0.83 -7.40
N GLU A 38 -9.38 -0.33 -8.48
CA GLU A 38 -10.78 0.08 -8.48
C GLU A 38 -11.78 -1.06 -8.31
N ASN A 39 -11.34 -2.31 -8.55
CA ASN A 39 -12.19 -3.48 -8.36
C ASN A 39 -12.31 -3.89 -6.88
N LEU A 40 -11.44 -3.37 -6.02
CA LEU A 40 -11.50 -3.61 -4.59
C LEU A 40 -12.32 -2.51 -3.90
N ARG A 41 -13.18 -2.92 -2.97
CA ARG A 41 -14.07 -2.00 -2.23
C ARG A 41 -13.86 -2.02 -0.72
N THR A 42 -13.06 -2.94 -0.21
CA THR A 42 -12.92 -3.18 1.23
C THR A 42 -11.50 -3.57 1.60
N LEU A 43 -11.11 -3.25 2.82
CA LEU A 43 -9.84 -3.67 3.44
C LEU A 43 -9.99 -4.94 4.30
N MET A 44 -11.08 -5.72 4.12
CA MET A 44 -11.39 -6.88 4.97
C MET A 44 -10.28 -7.93 4.99
N ASP A 45 -9.60 -8.15 3.88
CA ASP A 45 -8.54 -9.16 3.76
C ASP A 45 -7.36 -8.89 4.71
N PHE A 46 -7.08 -7.62 5.00
CA PHE A 46 -6.02 -7.21 5.91
C PHE A 46 -6.33 -7.51 7.39
N ARG A 47 -7.59 -7.79 7.72
CA ARG A 47 -7.99 -8.25 9.06
C ARG A 47 -7.48 -9.65 9.36
N TYR A 48 -7.41 -10.50 8.34
CA TYR A 48 -7.00 -11.91 8.46
C TYR A 48 -5.51 -12.07 8.24
N LYS A 49 -4.95 -11.44 7.20
CA LYS A 49 -3.53 -11.51 6.89
C LYS A 49 -2.87 -10.17 7.23
N ARG A 50 -2.03 -10.15 8.26
CA ARG A 50 -1.37 -8.94 8.76
C ARG A 50 0.11 -8.85 8.45
N LYS A 51 0.75 -9.97 8.08
CA LYS A 51 2.17 -10.00 7.75
C LYS A 51 2.35 -10.27 6.26
N TYR A 52 3.13 -9.41 5.63
CA TYR A 52 3.48 -9.50 4.22
C TYR A 52 4.99 -9.39 4.07
N GLU A 53 5.57 -10.27 3.28
CA GLU A 53 7.01 -10.31 3.06
C GLU A 53 7.27 -10.59 1.58
N ALA A 54 8.09 -9.74 0.94
CA ALA A 54 8.55 -9.94 -0.43
C ALA A 54 9.73 -10.92 -0.45
N GLU A 55 10.04 -11.46 -1.60
CA GLU A 55 11.09 -12.46 -1.76
C GLU A 55 12.48 -11.91 -1.41
N PRO A 56 13.33 -12.70 -0.74
CA PRO A 56 14.72 -12.34 -0.54
C PRO A 56 15.50 -12.44 -1.86
N GLY A 57 16.58 -11.68 -1.98
CA GLY A 57 17.54 -11.87 -3.06
C GLY A 57 18.37 -13.11 -2.84
N GLU A 58 18.77 -13.79 -3.93
CA GLU A 58 19.66 -14.92 -3.87
C GLU A 58 21.10 -14.50 -3.57
N ASP A 59 21.85 -15.39 -2.91
CA ASP A 59 23.26 -15.18 -2.67
C ASP A 59 24.07 -15.26 -3.98
N GLY A 60 25.14 -14.47 -4.07
CA GLY A 60 26.10 -14.59 -5.16
C GLY A 60 26.85 -15.91 -5.11
N ARG A 61 27.35 -16.36 -6.25
CA ARG A 61 28.09 -17.64 -6.41
C ARG A 61 29.46 -17.40 -7.01
N GLY A 62 30.28 -18.43 -7.03
CA GLY A 62 31.56 -18.44 -7.74
C GLY A 62 31.39 -18.26 -9.24
N LYS A 63 32.50 -18.07 -9.97
CA LYS A 63 32.53 -17.78 -11.41
C LYS A 63 31.78 -16.51 -11.79
N GLN A 64 31.82 -15.50 -10.92
CA GLN A 64 31.17 -14.20 -11.09
C GLN A 64 29.65 -14.29 -11.32
N GLN A 65 28.99 -15.35 -10.85
CA GLN A 65 27.54 -15.48 -10.96
C GLN A 65 26.86 -14.62 -9.91
N TYR A 66 26.03 -13.70 -10.37
CA TYR A 66 25.21 -12.84 -9.51
C TYR A 66 23.99 -13.61 -9.00
N GLY A 67 23.60 -13.37 -7.76
CA GLY A 67 22.33 -13.84 -7.24
C GLY A 67 21.15 -13.15 -7.95
N LYS A 68 20.06 -13.89 -8.14
CA LYS A 68 18.81 -13.33 -8.70
C LYS A 68 18.21 -12.33 -7.70
N ASP A 69 17.67 -11.22 -8.21
CA ASP A 69 16.90 -10.28 -7.40
C ASP A 69 15.57 -10.93 -6.98
N GLY A 70 15.16 -10.72 -5.74
CA GLY A 70 13.85 -11.16 -5.23
C GLY A 70 12.72 -10.35 -5.86
N GLU A 71 11.58 -10.99 -6.10
CA GLU A 71 10.42 -10.35 -6.69
C GLU A 71 9.73 -9.41 -5.70
N ASP A 72 9.25 -8.27 -6.22
CA ASP A 72 8.46 -7.33 -5.45
C ASP A 72 7.07 -7.93 -5.15
N LEU A 73 6.59 -7.74 -3.93
CA LEU A 73 5.24 -8.12 -3.54
C LEU A 73 4.30 -6.94 -3.73
N ILE A 74 3.42 -7.05 -4.72
CA ILE A 74 2.37 -6.07 -4.96
C ILE A 74 1.12 -6.48 -4.19
N ILE A 75 0.65 -5.61 -3.30
CA ILE A 75 -0.55 -5.78 -2.50
C ILE A 75 -1.58 -4.78 -3.00
N LYS A 76 -2.70 -5.28 -3.49
CA LYS A 76 -3.79 -4.46 -3.99
C LYS A 76 -4.63 -3.94 -2.83
N VAL A 77 -4.98 -2.66 -2.89
CA VAL A 77 -5.84 -1.95 -1.92
C VAL A 77 -6.91 -1.15 -2.68
N PRO A 78 -8.07 -0.88 -2.07
CA PRO A 78 -9.09 -0.04 -2.69
C PRO A 78 -8.57 1.36 -3.01
N VAL A 79 -9.09 1.97 -4.08
CA VAL A 79 -8.89 3.39 -4.37
C VAL A 79 -9.43 4.24 -3.20
N GLY A 80 -8.70 5.29 -2.83
CA GLY A 80 -9.02 6.12 -1.64
C GLY A 80 -8.41 5.61 -0.34
N THR A 81 -7.50 4.63 -0.41
CA THR A 81 -6.75 4.15 0.76
C THR A 81 -5.61 5.10 1.11
N VAL A 82 -5.60 5.56 2.36
CA VAL A 82 -4.47 6.30 2.95
C VAL A 82 -3.59 5.33 3.70
N VAL A 83 -2.30 5.44 3.44
CA VAL A 83 -1.25 4.62 4.06
C VAL A 83 -0.52 5.49 5.09
N LYS A 84 -0.56 5.11 6.36
CA LYS A 84 0.13 5.80 7.45
C LYS A 84 1.20 4.90 8.05
N ASP A 85 2.35 5.45 8.36
CA ASP A 85 3.37 4.75 9.15
C ASP A 85 3.01 4.86 10.64
N VAL A 86 2.75 3.73 11.29
CA VAL A 86 2.35 3.70 12.70
C VAL A 86 3.43 4.26 13.61
N LYS A 87 4.72 4.05 13.30
CA LYS A 87 5.84 4.49 14.13
C LYS A 87 6.03 6.00 14.12
N SER A 88 5.90 6.64 12.97
CA SER A 88 6.10 8.08 12.81
C SER A 88 4.80 8.88 12.84
N GLY A 89 3.65 8.22 12.64
CA GLY A 89 2.35 8.86 12.43
C GLY A 89 2.21 9.59 11.08
N ALA A 90 3.24 9.54 10.24
CA ALA A 90 3.26 10.25 8.97
C ALA A 90 2.43 9.54 7.89
N ILE A 91 1.73 10.34 7.07
CA ILE A 91 1.07 9.83 5.88
C ILE A 91 2.14 9.54 4.83
N MET A 92 2.24 8.28 4.42
CA MET A 92 3.17 7.82 3.39
C MET A 92 2.62 8.03 1.99
N ALA A 93 1.34 7.77 1.80
CA ALA A 93 0.64 7.96 0.54
C ALA A 93 -0.87 8.09 0.74
N ASP A 94 -1.52 8.76 -0.20
CA ASP A 94 -2.97 8.81 -0.37
C ASP A 94 -3.25 8.30 -1.80
N LEU A 95 -3.75 7.07 -1.90
CA LEU A 95 -3.91 6.33 -3.15
C LEU A 95 -5.30 6.65 -3.74
N LYS A 96 -5.40 7.74 -4.48
CA LYS A 96 -6.66 8.29 -5.02
C LYS A 96 -7.04 7.74 -6.39
N GLU A 97 -6.06 7.30 -7.18
CA GLU A 97 -6.26 6.89 -8.56
C GLU A 97 -5.96 5.41 -8.75
N ASN A 98 -6.68 4.77 -9.67
CA ASN A 98 -6.44 3.38 -10.03
C ASN A 98 -5.02 3.19 -10.56
N GLY A 99 -4.34 2.14 -10.09
CA GLY A 99 -2.95 1.85 -10.44
C GLY A 99 -1.89 2.67 -9.70
N GLN A 100 -2.28 3.71 -8.96
CA GLN A 100 -1.36 4.47 -8.12
C GLN A 100 -0.71 3.55 -7.08
N SER A 101 0.61 3.68 -6.89
CA SER A 101 1.35 2.78 -6.02
C SER A 101 2.26 3.52 -5.03
N CYS A 102 2.54 2.86 -3.91
CA CYS A 102 3.42 3.35 -2.86
C CYS A 102 4.31 2.20 -2.34
N ILE A 103 5.59 2.45 -2.18
CA ILE A 103 6.51 1.48 -1.57
C ILE A 103 6.32 1.53 -0.05
N ALA A 104 5.62 0.54 0.50
CA ALA A 104 5.39 0.42 1.94
C ALA A 104 6.68 0.03 2.68
N ALA A 105 7.43 -0.93 2.14
CA ALA A 105 8.70 -1.36 2.72
C ALA A 105 9.71 -1.71 1.63
N LYS A 106 10.88 -1.10 1.68
CA LYS A 106 11.95 -1.30 0.70
C LYS A 106 12.75 -2.54 1.00
N GLY A 107 13.07 -3.32 -0.04
CA GLY A 107 13.95 -4.48 0.04
C GLY A 107 15.40 -4.13 0.37
N GLY A 108 16.11 -5.12 0.90
CA GLY A 108 17.54 -5.02 1.22
C GLY A 108 18.41 -4.98 -0.05
N ARG A 109 19.55 -4.33 0.03
CA ARG A 109 20.53 -4.33 -1.07
C ARG A 109 21.28 -5.66 -1.10
N GLY A 110 21.60 -6.15 -2.30
CA GLY A 110 22.51 -7.27 -2.46
C GLY A 110 23.93 -6.93 -1.99
N GLY A 111 24.56 -7.87 -1.31
CA GLY A 111 25.95 -7.77 -0.88
C GLY A 111 26.92 -7.89 -2.05
N LYS A 112 28.04 -7.23 -1.98
CA LYS A 112 29.09 -7.29 -3.03
C LYS A 112 30.00 -8.48 -2.82
N GLY A 113 30.29 -9.23 -3.89
CA GLY A 113 31.25 -10.30 -3.91
C GLY A 113 32.70 -9.83 -3.82
N ASN A 114 33.65 -10.75 -3.56
CA ASN A 114 35.04 -10.40 -3.38
C ASN A 114 35.70 -9.80 -4.63
N VAL A 115 35.19 -10.07 -5.82
CA VAL A 115 35.66 -9.44 -7.07
C VAL A 115 35.54 -7.92 -7.03
N PHE A 116 34.49 -7.41 -6.42
CA PHE A 116 34.26 -5.97 -6.31
C PHE A 116 35.34 -5.22 -5.52
N PHE A 117 35.95 -5.90 -4.53
CA PHE A 117 36.96 -5.33 -3.64
C PHE A 117 38.39 -5.49 -4.13
N LYS A 118 38.58 -6.10 -5.33
CA LYS A 118 39.89 -6.22 -5.95
C LYS A 118 40.41 -4.88 -6.38
N ASN A 119 41.65 -4.57 -6.01
CA ASN A 119 42.38 -3.38 -6.45
C ASN A 119 43.87 -3.72 -6.60
N SER A 120 44.70 -2.75 -7.05
CA SER A 120 46.16 -2.92 -7.27
C SER A 120 46.93 -3.37 -6.03
N VAL A 121 46.50 -2.94 -4.85
CA VAL A 121 47.13 -3.31 -3.57
C VAL A 121 46.57 -4.63 -3.04
N ARG A 122 45.25 -4.82 -3.12
CA ARG A 122 44.52 -6.01 -2.64
C ARG A 122 44.05 -6.85 -3.83
N GLN A 123 44.90 -7.69 -4.33
CA GLN A 123 44.62 -8.50 -5.52
C GLN A 123 43.73 -9.71 -5.28
N ALA A 124 43.72 -10.26 -4.06
CA ALA A 124 42.96 -11.43 -3.65
C ALA A 124 42.16 -11.17 -2.34
N PRO A 125 41.12 -10.33 -2.36
CA PRO A 125 40.30 -10.08 -1.16
C PRO A 125 39.59 -11.35 -0.72
N ASN A 126 39.71 -11.65 0.57
CA ASN A 126 39.09 -12.83 1.22
C ASN A 126 37.87 -12.45 2.03
N PHE A 127 37.10 -11.50 1.56
CA PHE A 127 35.85 -11.06 2.19
C PHE A 127 34.85 -10.61 1.13
N ALA A 128 33.59 -10.65 1.50
CA ALA A 128 32.46 -10.16 0.73
C ALA A 128 31.52 -9.41 1.68
N GLU A 129 30.62 -8.64 1.12
CA GLU A 129 29.61 -7.89 1.85
C GLU A 129 28.37 -8.76 2.07
N SER A 130 27.83 -8.76 3.27
CA SER A 130 26.54 -9.40 3.55
C SER A 130 25.41 -8.61 2.89
N GLY A 131 24.35 -9.31 2.51
CA GLY A 131 23.12 -8.67 2.02
C GLY A 131 22.50 -7.76 3.07
N GLY A 132 22.03 -6.60 2.63
CA GLY A 132 21.36 -5.63 3.48
C GLY A 132 20.05 -6.15 4.03
N PHE A 133 19.68 -5.71 5.24
CA PHE A 133 18.37 -6.01 5.80
C PHE A 133 17.28 -5.24 5.03
N ALA A 134 16.10 -5.86 4.91
CA ALA A 134 14.92 -5.17 4.45
C ALA A 134 14.43 -4.19 5.52
N VAL A 135 13.76 -3.14 5.06
CA VAL A 135 13.04 -2.25 5.97
C VAL A 135 11.78 -2.97 6.46
N GLU A 136 11.63 -3.10 7.77
CA GLU A 136 10.39 -3.55 8.39
C GLU A 136 9.57 -2.33 8.81
N ARG A 137 8.28 -2.35 8.49
CA ARG A 137 7.38 -1.24 8.79
C ARG A 137 6.00 -1.74 9.15
N VAL A 138 5.40 -1.15 10.16
CA VAL A 138 3.99 -1.32 10.49
C VAL A 138 3.24 -0.14 9.90
N VAL A 139 2.30 -0.45 9.01
CA VAL A 139 1.47 0.56 8.35
C VAL A 139 0.02 0.39 8.76
N GLU A 140 -0.67 1.49 8.95
CA GLU A 140 -2.10 1.57 9.11
C GLU A 140 -2.72 1.93 7.76
N LEU A 141 -3.73 1.16 7.34
CA LEU A 141 -4.49 1.40 6.13
C LEU A 141 -5.86 1.96 6.52
N GLU A 142 -6.14 3.17 6.09
CA GLU A 142 -7.43 3.84 6.31
C GLU A 142 -8.12 4.05 4.96
N LEU A 143 -9.30 3.45 4.80
CA LEU A 143 -10.10 3.68 3.60
C LEU A 143 -10.95 4.94 3.78
N LYS A 144 -10.65 5.98 2.99
CA LYS A 144 -11.35 7.27 3.06
C LYS A 144 -12.57 7.38 2.16
N LEU A 145 -12.90 6.38 1.37
CA LEU A 145 -14.14 6.35 0.59
C LEU A 145 -15.32 6.19 1.55
N ILE A 146 -16.23 7.17 1.53
CA ILE A 146 -17.43 7.12 2.36
C ILE A 146 -18.50 6.30 1.65
N ALA A 147 -18.75 6.60 0.36
CA ALA A 147 -19.77 5.94 -0.45
C ALA A 147 -19.52 6.14 -1.95
N ASP A 148 -20.10 5.29 -2.78
CA ASP A 148 -20.14 5.50 -4.22
C ASP A 148 -21.14 6.60 -4.59
N VAL A 149 -22.25 6.66 -3.86
CA VAL A 149 -23.35 7.63 -4.07
C VAL A 149 -23.65 8.35 -2.77
N GLY A 150 -23.61 9.69 -2.79
CA GLY A 150 -24.03 10.55 -1.69
C GLY A 150 -25.41 11.16 -1.95
N LEU A 151 -26.31 11.04 -0.98
CA LEU A 151 -27.60 11.74 -1.00
C LEU A 151 -27.45 13.10 -0.32
N VAL A 152 -27.83 14.15 -1.04
CA VAL A 152 -27.77 15.52 -0.57
C VAL A 152 -29.15 16.19 -0.76
N GLY A 153 -29.54 17.08 0.13
CA GLY A 153 -30.84 17.77 0.04
C GLY A 153 -31.31 18.29 1.39
N TYR A 154 -32.44 18.99 1.39
CA TYR A 154 -33.01 19.57 2.60
C TYR A 154 -33.36 18.52 3.66
N PRO A 155 -33.42 18.92 4.95
CA PRO A 155 -33.97 18.06 5.99
C PRO A 155 -35.41 17.63 5.64
N ASN A 156 -35.76 16.40 6.01
CA ASN A 156 -37.09 15.83 5.84
C ASN A 156 -37.64 15.67 4.41
N VAL A 157 -36.80 15.81 3.37
CA VAL A 157 -37.24 15.57 1.98
C VAL A 157 -37.31 14.07 1.61
N GLY A 158 -36.94 13.17 2.52
CA GLY A 158 -37.07 11.74 2.29
C GLY A 158 -35.75 11.02 1.96
N LYS A 159 -34.57 11.65 2.12
CA LYS A 159 -33.27 11.02 1.88
C LYS A 159 -33.09 9.67 2.59
N SER A 160 -33.33 9.68 3.91
CA SER A 160 -33.17 8.46 4.73
C SER A 160 -34.24 7.40 4.40
N THR A 161 -35.40 7.82 3.94
CA THR A 161 -36.45 6.93 3.44
C THR A 161 -36.01 6.28 2.15
N LEU A 162 -35.48 7.07 1.19
CA LEU A 162 -34.93 6.56 -0.06
C LEU A 162 -33.81 5.56 0.22
N LEU A 163 -32.87 5.89 1.12
CA LEU A 163 -31.79 5.00 1.53
C LEU A 163 -32.35 3.68 2.08
N SER A 164 -33.34 3.73 2.97
CA SER A 164 -33.93 2.54 3.61
C SER A 164 -34.65 1.63 2.61
N VAL A 165 -35.33 2.20 1.60
CA VAL A 165 -36.07 1.44 0.58
C VAL A 165 -35.13 0.86 -0.47
N SER A 166 -34.03 1.57 -0.79
CA SER A 166 -33.08 1.14 -1.83
C SER A 166 -32.06 0.12 -1.35
N THR A 167 -31.88 -0.04 -0.03
CA THR A 167 -30.85 -0.91 0.54
C THR A 167 -31.35 -2.30 0.86
N SER A 168 -30.54 -3.31 0.59
CA SER A 168 -30.86 -4.73 0.85
C SER A 168 -30.83 -5.11 2.34
N ALA A 169 -30.28 -4.24 3.18
CA ALA A 169 -30.21 -4.41 4.65
C ALA A 169 -30.42 -3.06 5.33
N HIS A 170 -30.79 -3.10 6.62
CA HIS A 170 -30.95 -1.85 7.39
C HIS A 170 -29.69 -0.99 7.31
N PRO A 171 -29.84 0.33 7.00
CA PRO A 171 -28.73 1.25 6.97
C PRO A 171 -27.96 1.23 8.30
N LYS A 172 -26.65 1.23 8.22
CA LYS A 172 -25.77 1.25 9.40
C LYS A 172 -25.18 2.64 9.57
N ILE A 173 -25.21 3.13 10.80
CA ILE A 173 -24.49 4.35 11.19
C ILE A 173 -23.00 4.02 11.18
N ALA A 174 -22.22 4.76 10.39
CA ALA A 174 -20.78 4.58 10.33
C ALA A 174 -20.08 5.73 11.07
N ASN A 175 -19.34 5.39 12.11
CA ASN A 175 -18.49 6.33 12.83
C ASN A 175 -17.11 6.35 12.15
N TYR A 176 -16.84 7.38 11.38
CA TYR A 176 -15.51 7.61 10.82
C TYR A 176 -14.77 8.62 11.70
N HIS A 177 -13.57 8.27 12.15
CA HIS A 177 -12.74 9.14 13.01
C HIS A 177 -12.38 10.49 12.40
N PHE A 178 -12.62 10.67 11.11
CA PHE A 178 -12.34 11.89 10.37
C PHE A 178 -13.61 12.70 10.01
N THR A 179 -14.79 12.28 10.50
CA THR A 179 -16.07 12.96 10.24
C THR A 179 -16.68 13.45 11.53
N THR A 180 -17.04 14.72 11.58
CA THR A 180 -17.86 15.29 12.66
C THR A 180 -19.32 14.90 12.54
N ILE A 181 -19.75 14.49 11.34
CA ILE A 181 -21.11 14.07 11.00
C ILE A 181 -21.08 12.59 10.68
N THR A 182 -21.93 11.79 11.32
CA THR A 182 -22.05 10.35 11.09
C THR A 182 -23.03 10.07 9.95
N PRO A 183 -22.57 9.67 8.76
CA PRO A 183 -23.47 9.32 7.67
C PRO A 183 -24.16 7.98 7.91
N ASN A 184 -25.39 7.84 7.46
CA ASN A 184 -26.07 6.56 7.37
C ASN A 184 -25.68 5.91 6.05
N LEU A 185 -25.13 4.70 6.12
CA LEU A 185 -24.68 3.94 4.95
C LEU A 185 -25.61 2.78 4.67
N GLY A 186 -25.88 2.55 3.40
CA GLY A 186 -26.61 1.38 2.92
C GLY A 186 -25.97 0.79 1.68
N VAL A 187 -25.99 -0.53 1.56
CA VAL A 187 -25.54 -1.24 0.36
C VAL A 187 -26.73 -1.46 -0.55
N VAL A 188 -26.68 -0.88 -1.73
CA VAL A 188 -27.68 -1.08 -2.80
C VAL A 188 -27.18 -2.19 -3.70
N GLN A 189 -28.01 -3.22 -3.89
CA GLN A 189 -27.72 -4.33 -4.77
C GLN A 189 -28.45 -4.13 -6.09
N MET A 190 -27.72 -4.21 -7.19
CA MET A 190 -28.28 -4.00 -8.52
C MET A 190 -27.70 -5.05 -9.47
N TYR A 191 -28.54 -6.03 -9.84
CA TYR A 191 -28.14 -7.21 -10.62
C TYR A 191 -26.92 -7.90 -9.99
N ASP A 192 -25.82 -8.04 -10.72
CA ASP A 192 -24.59 -8.70 -10.28
C ASP A 192 -23.59 -7.75 -9.61
N SER A 193 -23.97 -6.49 -9.38
CA SER A 193 -23.12 -5.47 -8.75
C SER A 193 -23.77 -4.85 -7.53
N SER A 194 -22.95 -4.33 -6.64
CA SER A 194 -23.39 -3.58 -5.47
C SER A 194 -22.61 -2.29 -5.31
N PHE A 195 -23.26 -1.25 -4.82
CA PHE A 195 -22.61 0.02 -4.49
C PHE A 195 -23.07 0.53 -3.13
N VAL A 196 -22.26 1.39 -2.52
CA VAL A 196 -22.56 1.98 -1.22
C VAL A 196 -23.20 3.34 -1.43
N MET A 197 -24.38 3.54 -0.82
CA MET A 197 -25.08 4.80 -0.78
C MET A 197 -25.01 5.40 0.62
N ALA A 198 -24.72 6.68 0.72
CA ALA A 198 -24.65 7.41 1.99
C ALA A 198 -25.72 8.51 2.05
N ASP A 199 -26.46 8.58 3.15
CA ASP A 199 -27.21 9.76 3.51
C ASP A 199 -26.28 10.69 4.27
N ILE A 200 -25.98 11.86 3.69
CA ILE A 200 -25.11 12.89 4.27
C ILE A 200 -25.99 13.96 4.90
N PRO A 201 -26.24 13.89 6.23
CA PRO A 201 -27.06 14.89 6.89
C PRO A 201 -26.34 16.24 6.99
N GLY A 202 -27.07 17.33 7.03
CA GLY A 202 -26.56 18.63 7.45
C GLY A 202 -26.10 19.59 6.33
N LEU A 203 -26.52 19.40 5.05
CA LEU A 203 -26.11 20.29 3.96
C LEU A 203 -26.65 21.71 4.08
N ILE A 204 -27.74 21.96 4.82
CA ILE A 204 -28.47 23.21 4.74
C ILE A 204 -28.73 23.89 6.11
N GLU A 205 -28.62 23.18 7.23
CA GLU A 205 -28.89 23.77 8.54
C GLU A 205 -27.84 24.77 9.05
N GLY A 206 -26.67 24.87 8.42
CA GLY A 206 -25.59 25.77 8.85
C GLY A 206 -25.00 26.65 7.76
N ALA A 207 -25.37 26.45 6.51
CA ALA A 207 -24.78 27.21 5.39
C ALA A 207 -25.20 28.68 5.40
N SER A 208 -26.35 29.02 5.99
CA SER A 208 -26.85 30.37 6.12
C SER A 208 -26.32 31.14 7.35
N GLU A 209 -25.74 30.45 8.32
CA GLU A 209 -25.27 31.06 9.57
C GLU A 209 -23.75 31.27 9.67
N GLY A 210 -22.99 31.00 8.61
CA GLY A 210 -21.55 31.32 8.54
C GLY A 210 -20.64 30.55 9.50
N GLN A 211 -21.15 29.53 10.20
CA GLN A 211 -20.37 28.74 11.13
C GLN A 211 -19.77 27.49 10.41
N GLY A 212 -18.54 27.58 10.00
CA GLY A 212 -17.53 26.51 9.84
C GLY A 212 -17.86 25.14 9.24
N LEU A 213 -19.10 24.78 9.04
CA LEU A 213 -19.55 23.46 8.56
C LEU A 213 -19.32 23.21 7.07
N GLY A 214 -19.06 24.26 6.28
CA GLY A 214 -18.90 24.16 4.82
C GLY A 214 -17.66 23.39 4.37
N LEU A 215 -16.54 23.51 5.07
CA LEU A 215 -15.28 22.86 4.67
C LEU A 215 -15.25 21.37 5.00
N ASP A 216 -15.80 20.96 6.12
CA ASP A 216 -15.85 19.54 6.50
C ASP A 216 -16.87 18.78 5.63
N PHE A 217 -17.96 19.44 5.25
CA PHE A 217 -18.93 18.92 4.30
C PHE A 217 -18.33 18.70 2.90
N LEU A 218 -17.57 19.67 2.38
CA LEU A 218 -16.87 19.52 1.08
C LEU A 218 -15.93 18.34 1.09
N LYS A 219 -15.25 18.05 2.20
CA LYS A 219 -14.41 16.85 2.35
C LYS A 219 -15.22 15.55 2.27
N HIS A 220 -16.50 15.55 2.60
CA HIS A 220 -17.37 14.38 2.46
C HIS A 220 -17.86 14.19 1.02
N ILE A 221 -18.16 15.29 0.33
CA ILE A 221 -18.53 15.28 -1.09
C ILE A 221 -17.38 14.75 -1.95
N GLU A 222 -16.16 15.22 -1.72
CA GLU A 222 -14.96 14.77 -2.43
C GLU A 222 -14.69 13.26 -2.32
N ARG A 223 -15.37 12.60 -1.39
CA ARG A 223 -15.22 11.16 -1.11
C ARG A 223 -16.40 10.32 -1.61
N THR A 224 -17.25 10.89 -2.40
CA THR A 224 -18.32 10.21 -3.13
C THR A 224 -18.09 10.35 -4.62
N ARG A 225 -18.44 9.30 -5.40
CA ARG A 225 -18.28 9.34 -6.86
C ARG A 225 -19.41 10.09 -7.55
N VAL A 226 -20.60 9.98 -7.02
CA VAL A 226 -21.83 10.58 -7.57
C VAL A 226 -22.62 11.20 -6.43
N LEU A 227 -23.21 12.37 -6.68
CA LEU A 227 -24.13 13.02 -5.76
C LEU A 227 -25.53 13.01 -6.37
N ILE A 228 -26.51 12.61 -5.57
CA ILE A 228 -27.94 12.71 -5.90
C ILE A 228 -28.53 13.79 -5.02
N HIS A 229 -29.04 14.85 -5.66
CA HIS A 229 -29.76 15.90 -4.99
C HIS A 229 -31.27 15.56 -4.96
N ILE A 230 -31.88 15.61 -3.77
CA ILE A 230 -33.27 15.28 -3.51
C ILE A 230 -33.97 16.54 -2.96
#